data_e74be0ab20e92a23cecb3247356768e2
#
_entry.id   e74be0ab20e92a23cecb3247356768e2
#
_cell.length_a   1.000
_cell.length_b   1.000
_cell.length_c   1.000
_cell.angle_alpha   90.00
_cell.angle_beta   90.00
_cell.angle_gamma   90.00
#
_symmetry.space_group_name_H-M   'P 1'
#
loop_
_entity.id
_entity.type
_entity.pdbx_description
1 polymer ?
#
loop_
_entity_poly.entity_id
_entity_poly.type
_entity_poly.pdbx_seq_one_letter_code
_entity_poly.pdbx_strand_id
1 'polypeptide(L)'
;VISYVRKSLVIYENSQPEYTVESFLKGFDDGSVFDVMDFEQSGNRFENADIYKSRYEEDIEGKTITYEKAQASYDAKQPVYNIYADDTLVAKLTLNEASNRQLMFILSEQKWEVEKLEAVYKTGSKEITITAPDTYSVFINNVKLDSRELTGETIQIDSLKYAADYVAVPQLVKYHVEGLFDEPSVVIYNNQGEQIMYSADENGDITIDTFTTSAIESELSSMVLTNAKNYSNFFSRDIEGCRESVAPIAYMFPDNSYYLELAENYRLNDMWMYSAHETPVFTDEAVSNYIVYTPELFSVEVYFVKNMTLTLNGQSRQDINNTRYYYAEINGEWLIVDMQSVTE
;
A
#
# COMPACT_ATOMS: atom_id res chain seq x y z
N VAL A 1 -63.90 10.46 -37.64
CA VAL A 1 -62.83 11.43 -37.34
C VAL A 1 -62.60 11.51 -35.83
N ILE A 2 -63.61 11.77 -34.98
CA ILE A 2 -63.43 11.90 -33.52
C ILE A 2 -62.82 10.60 -32.87
N SER A 3 -63.34 9.42 -33.26
CA SER A 3 -62.84 8.16 -32.76
C SER A 3 -61.38 7.88 -33.16
N TYR A 4 -61.00 8.29 -34.36
CA TYR A 4 -59.59 8.17 -34.83
C TYR A 4 -58.65 9.12 -34.08
N VAL A 5 -59.05 10.38 -33.91
CA VAL A 5 -58.27 11.35 -33.13
C VAL A 5 -58.08 10.87 -31.70
N ARG A 6 -59.12 10.34 -31.05
CA ARG A 6 -59.04 9.79 -29.70
C ARG A 6 -58.09 8.60 -29.59
N LYS A 7 -58.16 7.70 -30.57
CA LYS A 7 -57.18 6.58 -30.63
C LYS A 7 -55.74 7.06 -30.82
N SER A 8 -55.51 8.02 -31.71
CA SER A 8 -54.16 8.57 -31.95
C SER A 8 -53.62 9.33 -30.72
N LEU A 9 -54.48 10.02 -29.97
CA LEU A 9 -54.10 10.67 -28.71
C LEU A 9 -53.70 9.64 -27.64
N VAL A 10 -54.46 8.55 -27.46
CA VAL A 10 -54.10 7.48 -26.53
C VAL A 10 -52.79 6.81 -26.91
N ILE A 11 -52.57 6.59 -28.21
CA ILE A 11 -51.30 6.04 -28.67
C ILE A 11 -50.16 7.03 -28.37
N TYR A 12 -50.33 8.30 -28.64
CA TYR A 12 -49.36 9.35 -28.34
C TYR A 12 -49.06 9.45 -26.84
N GLU A 13 -50.08 9.45 -25.96
CA GLU A 13 -49.90 9.48 -24.50
C GLU A 13 -49.10 8.26 -24.02
N ASN A 14 -49.43 7.07 -24.53
CA ASN A 14 -48.69 5.82 -24.19
C ASN A 14 -47.31 5.74 -24.82
N SER A 15 -46.97 6.62 -25.75
CA SER A 15 -45.65 6.69 -26.39
C SER A 15 -44.73 7.73 -25.75
N GLN A 16 -45.16 8.38 -24.68
CA GLN A 16 -44.27 9.27 -23.91
C GLN A 16 -43.28 8.45 -23.10
N PRO A 17 -42.04 8.95 -22.87
CA PRO A 17 -41.03 8.24 -22.14
C PRO A 17 -41.46 7.90 -20.72
N GLU A 18 -42.28 8.74 -20.07
CA GLU A 18 -42.82 8.51 -18.73
C GLU A 18 -43.64 7.22 -18.62
N TYR A 19 -44.37 6.84 -19.68
CA TYR A 19 -45.13 5.59 -19.68
C TYR A 19 -44.19 4.36 -19.61
N THR A 20 -43.04 4.43 -20.29
CA THR A 20 -42.03 3.40 -20.21
C THR A 20 -41.39 3.37 -18.82
N VAL A 21 -41.11 4.55 -18.22
CA VAL A 21 -40.58 4.64 -16.84
C VAL A 21 -41.56 3.99 -15.86
N GLU A 22 -42.88 4.38 -15.89
CA GLU A 22 -43.89 3.84 -14.99
C GLU A 22 -44.05 2.31 -15.13
N SER A 23 -43.94 1.80 -16.36
CA SER A 23 -43.99 0.37 -16.60
C SER A 23 -42.76 -0.33 -16.03
N PHE A 24 -41.58 0.30 -16.14
CA PHE A 24 -40.31 -0.23 -15.64
C PHE A 24 -40.25 -0.22 -14.11
N LEU A 25 -40.78 0.83 -13.46
CA LEU A 25 -40.81 0.94 -12.01
C LEU A 25 -41.55 -0.20 -11.29
N LYS A 26 -42.48 -0.89 -11.97
CA LYS A 26 -43.14 -2.09 -11.42
C LYS A 26 -42.17 -3.22 -11.13
N GLY A 27 -41.03 -3.22 -11.80
CA GLY A 27 -39.95 -4.18 -11.53
C GLY A 27 -39.26 -4.01 -10.17
N PHE A 28 -39.46 -2.89 -9.49
CA PHE A 28 -39.02 -2.74 -8.09
C PHE A 28 -39.88 -3.54 -7.11
N ASP A 29 -41.18 -3.72 -7.45
CA ASP A 29 -42.11 -4.45 -6.58
C ASP A 29 -41.84 -5.97 -6.61
N ASP A 30 -41.39 -6.51 -7.73
CA ASP A 30 -41.10 -7.95 -7.91
C ASP A 30 -39.59 -8.28 -7.95
N GLY A 31 -38.75 -7.28 -7.80
CA GLY A 31 -37.29 -7.42 -7.77
C GLY A 31 -36.63 -7.61 -9.12
N SER A 32 -37.38 -7.72 -10.23
CA SER A 32 -36.83 -8.00 -11.56
C SER A 32 -35.89 -6.90 -12.09
N VAL A 33 -36.00 -5.68 -11.57
CA VAL A 33 -35.19 -4.54 -11.92
C VAL A 33 -33.72 -4.72 -11.45
N PHE A 34 -33.50 -5.42 -10.34
CA PHE A 34 -32.16 -5.61 -9.78
C PHE A 34 -31.26 -6.54 -10.60
N ASP A 35 -31.84 -7.37 -11.48
CA ASP A 35 -31.06 -8.23 -12.38
C ASP A 35 -30.50 -7.48 -13.60
N VAL A 36 -31.05 -6.29 -13.89
CA VAL A 36 -30.59 -5.45 -15.01
C VAL A 36 -29.90 -4.16 -14.55
N MET A 37 -29.84 -3.94 -13.25
CA MET A 37 -29.23 -2.76 -12.65
C MET A 37 -27.69 -2.87 -12.65
N ASP A 38 -27.04 -1.79 -13.09
CA ASP A 38 -25.58 -1.69 -13.04
C ASP A 38 -25.16 -1.20 -11.65
N PHE A 39 -24.53 -2.11 -10.88
CA PHE A 39 -23.95 -1.84 -9.57
C PHE A 39 -22.45 -1.53 -9.63
N GLU A 40 -21.78 -1.81 -10.75
CA GLU A 40 -20.31 -1.73 -10.81
C GLU A 40 -19.78 -0.29 -10.71
N GLN A 41 -20.54 0.69 -11.20
CA GLN A 41 -20.09 2.09 -11.23
C GLN A 41 -20.37 2.87 -9.93
N SER A 42 -21.21 2.36 -9.07
CA SER A 42 -21.65 3.05 -7.83
C SER A 42 -21.08 2.43 -6.56
N GLY A 43 -20.43 1.26 -6.66
CA GLY A 43 -19.86 0.53 -5.54
C GLY A 43 -18.43 0.95 -5.21
N ASN A 44 -18.05 0.74 -3.95
CA ASN A 44 -16.66 0.75 -3.54
C ASN A 44 -15.96 -0.50 -4.10
N ARG A 45 -14.81 -0.35 -4.77
CA ARG A 45 -14.08 -1.47 -5.39
C ARG A 45 -13.63 -2.56 -4.40
N PHE A 46 -13.67 -2.26 -3.11
CA PHE A 46 -13.34 -3.18 -2.03
C PHE A 46 -14.54 -3.98 -1.53
N GLU A 47 -15.74 -3.67 -2.03
CA GLU A 47 -16.97 -4.37 -1.67
C GLU A 47 -17.33 -5.42 -2.72
N ASN A 48 -17.88 -6.54 -2.25
CA ASN A 48 -18.39 -7.57 -3.15
C ASN A 48 -19.70 -7.06 -3.78
N ALA A 49 -19.81 -7.14 -5.11
CA ALA A 49 -20.99 -6.71 -5.86
C ALA A 49 -22.28 -7.39 -5.40
N ASP A 50 -22.23 -8.67 -5.03
CA ASP A 50 -23.40 -9.41 -4.54
C ASP A 50 -23.86 -8.92 -3.16
N ILE A 51 -22.93 -8.60 -2.26
CA ILE A 51 -23.23 -8.01 -0.94
C ILE A 51 -23.81 -6.61 -1.14
N TYR A 52 -23.24 -5.84 -2.05
CA TYR A 52 -23.71 -4.50 -2.39
C TYR A 52 -25.15 -4.54 -2.92
N LYS A 53 -25.45 -5.47 -3.86
CA LYS A 53 -26.79 -5.69 -4.40
C LYS A 53 -27.78 -6.08 -3.29
N SER A 54 -27.44 -7.04 -2.44
CA SER A 54 -28.30 -7.51 -1.35
C SER A 54 -28.67 -6.39 -0.37
N ARG A 55 -27.70 -5.56 0.03
CA ARG A 55 -27.96 -4.41 0.92
C ARG A 55 -28.81 -3.33 0.25
N TYR A 56 -28.58 -3.11 -1.04
CA TYR A 56 -29.38 -2.17 -1.82
C TYR A 56 -30.85 -2.62 -1.89
N GLU A 57 -31.10 -3.91 -2.14
CA GLU A 57 -32.42 -4.52 -2.14
C GLU A 57 -33.11 -4.37 -0.77
N GLU A 58 -32.43 -4.71 0.31
CA GLU A 58 -32.91 -4.57 1.68
C GLU A 58 -33.28 -3.10 2.02
N ASP A 59 -32.45 -2.15 1.60
CA ASP A 59 -32.67 -0.72 1.88
C ASP A 59 -33.86 -0.13 1.09
N ILE A 60 -34.25 -0.74 -0.03
CA ILE A 60 -35.37 -0.28 -0.86
C ILE A 60 -36.68 -1.00 -0.50
N GLU A 61 -36.59 -2.19 0.08
CA GLU A 61 -37.78 -3.00 0.40
C GLU A 61 -38.82 -2.19 1.21
N GLY A 62 -40.05 -2.19 0.73
CA GLY A 62 -41.18 -1.54 1.38
C GLY A 62 -41.24 0.00 1.25
N LYS A 63 -40.28 0.62 0.53
CA LYS A 63 -40.33 2.07 0.26
C LYS A 63 -41.15 2.41 -0.96
N THR A 64 -41.67 3.63 -0.98
CA THR A 64 -42.41 4.15 -2.12
C THR A 64 -41.45 4.59 -3.22
N ILE A 65 -41.53 3.98 -4.40
CA ILE A 65 -40.68 4.31 -5.54
C ILE A 65 -41.36 5.42 -6.37
N THR A 66 -40.63 6.51 -6.58
CA THR A 66 -41.02 7.65 -7.39
C THR A 66 -39.94 8.03 -8.39
N TYR A 67 -40.28 8.88 -9.37
CA TYR A 67 -39.30 9.36 -10.33
C TYR A 67 -39.48 10.85 -10.66
N GLU A 68 -38.38 11.47 -11.07
CA GLU A 68 -38.34 12.83 -11.59
C GLU A 68 -37.39 12.93 -12.80
N LYS A 69 -37.68 13.87 -13.71
CA LYS A 69 -36.76 14.18 -14.82
C LYS A 69 -35.46 14.76 -14.26
N ALA A 70 -34.33 14.21 -14.68
CA ALA A 70 -33.02 14.72 -14.31
C ALA A 70 -32.74 16.05 -15.04
N GLN A 71 -33.19 17.18 -14.49
CA GLN A 71 -33.20 18.50 -15.15
C GLN A 71 -31.85 18.93 -15.73
N ALA A 72 -30.74 18.58 -15.07
CA ALA A 72 -29.40 18.94 -15.51
C ALA A 72 -28.85 18.11 -16.69
N SER A 73 -29.41 16.91 -16.92
CA SER A 73 -28.96 15.95 -17.96
C SER A 73 -30.08 15.46 -18.85
N TYR A 74 -31.27 16.11 -18.80
CA TYR A 74 -32.39 15.70 -19.62
C TYR A 74 -32.23 16.12 -21.09
N ASP A 75 -32.14 15.13 -21.98
CA ASP A 75 -32.24 15.30 -23.43
C ASP A 75 -33.52 14.65 -23.91
N ALA A 76 -34.27 15.31 -24.80
CA ALA A 76 -35.52 14.77 -25.35
C ALA A 76 -35.30 13.52 -26.23
N LYS A 77 -34.07 13.27 -26.72
CA LYS A 77 -33.72 12.07 -27.50
C LYS A 77 -33.19 10.96 -26.63
N GLN A 78 -32.63 11.28 -25.46
CA GLN A 78 -32.08 10.36 -24.49
C GLN A 78 -32.46 10.84 -23.08
N PRO A 79 -33.74 10.71 -22.72
CA PRO A 79 -34.22 11.23 -21.44
C PRO A 79 -33.65 10.43 -20.28
N VAL A 80 -33.22 11.17 -19.26
CA VAL A 80 -32.73 10.61 -18.00
C VAL A 80 -33.70 10.91 -16.88
N TYR A 81 -34.00 9.91 -16.07
CA TYR A 81 -34.85 10.02 -14.90
C TYR A 81 -34.12 9.61 -13.64
N ASN A 82 -34.25 10.42 -12.59
CA ASN A 82 -33.85 10.08 -11.25
C ASN A 82 -34.94 9.26 -10.58
N ILE A 83 -34.60 8.14 -9.99
CA ILE A 83 -35.51 7.27 -9.27
C ILE A 83 -35.23 7.40 -7.78
N TYR A 84 -36.29 7.60 -7.01
CA TYR A 84 -36.24 7.79 -5.57
C TYR A 84 -36.98 6.67 -4.85
N ALA A 85 -36.42 6.20 -3.73
CA ALA A 85 -37.09 5.40 -2.73
C ALA A 85 -37.39 6.31 -1.54
N ASP A 86 -38.67 6.62 -1.33
CA ASP A 86 -39.13 7.76 -0.53
C ASP A 86 -38.47 9.06 -1.05
N ASP A 87 -37.67 9.75 -0.22
CA ASP A 87 -36.99 10.99 -0.60
C ASP A 87 -35.48 10.75 -0.99
N THR A 88 -35.04 9.48 -1.05
CA THR A 88 -33.65 9.16 -1.33
C THR A 88 -33.45 8.77 -2.79
N LEU A 89 -32.55 9.45 -3.50
CA LEU A 89 -32.14 9.06 -4.86
C LEU A 89 -31.46 7.69 -4.81
N VAL A 90 -32.01 6.70 -5.53
CA VAL A 90 -31.53 5.31 -5.52
C VAL A 90 -31.06 4.82 -6.87
N ALA A 91 -31.58 5.39 -7.98
CA ALA A 91 -31.11 5.01 -9.31
C ALA A 91 -31.26 6.15 -10.33
N LYS A 92 -30.53 5.98 -11.45
CA LYS A 92 -30.74 6.80 -12.66
C LYS A 92 -31.11 5.90 -13.83
N LEU A 93 -32.21 6.18 -14.45
CA LEU A 93 -32.71 5.46 -15.61
C LEU A 93 -32.52 6.30 -16.87
N THR A 94 -31.76 5.78 -17.82
CA THR A 94 -31.58 6.40 -19.15
C THR A 94 -32.38 5.61 -20.17
N LEU A 95 -33.22 6.31 -20.95
CA LEU A 95 -33.98 5.74 -22.06
C LEU A 95 -33.36 6.15 -23.39
N ASN A 96 -33.52 5.28 -24.38
CA ASN A 96 -33.19 5.56 -25.77
C ASN A 96 -34.40 5.41 -26.66
N GLU A 97 -34.53 6.25 -27.71
CA GLU A 97 -35.59 6.17 -28.71
C GLU A 97 -35.34 4.98 -29.63
N ALA A 98 -36.09 3.90 -29.46
CA ALA A 98 -35.97 2.69 -30.28
C ALA A 98 -36.63 2.84 -31.66
N SER A 99 -37.74 3.56 -31.74
CA SER A 99 -38.40 3.86 -33.01
C SER A 99 -39.34 5.08 -32.90
N ASN A 100 -39.52 5.77 -34.02
CA ASN A 100 -40.42 6.90 -34.15
C ASN A 100 -41.30 6.76 -35.41
N ARG A 101 -42.63 6.71 -35.22
CA ARG A 101 -43.60 6.59 -36.31
C ARG A 101 -44.58 7.77 -36.29
N GLN A 102 -44.68 8.49 -37.38
CA GLN A 102 -45.63 9.57 -37.49
C GLN A 102 -47.09 9.04 -37.55
N LEU A 103 -47.93 9.50 -36.65
CA LEU A 103 -49.34 9.13 -36.55
C LEU A 103 -50.25 10.15 -37.28
N MET A 104 -49.98 11.45 -37.07
CA MET A 104 -50.69 12.59 -37.67
C MET A 104 -49.72 13.74 -37.89
N PHE A 105 -50.14 14.85 -38.47
CA PHE A 105 -49.29 15.99 -38.81
C PHE A 105 -48.36 16.49 -37.72
N ILE A 106 -48.74 16.35 -36.46
CA ILE A 106 -47.97 16.80 -35.28
C ILE A 106 -47.81 15.73 -34.22
N LEU A 107 -48.41 14.54 -34.37
CA LEU A 107 -48.34 13.46 -33.39
C LEU A 107 -47.50 12.33 -33.95
N SER A 108 -46.60 11.81 -33.14
CA SER A 108 -45.77 10.64 -33.42
C SER A 108 -45.91 9.58 -32.32
N GLU A 109 -45.82 8.32 -32.70
CA GLU A 109 -45.67 7.20 -31.80
C GLU A 109 -44.16 6.97 -31.63
N GLN A 110 -43.68 7.22 -30.45
CA GLN A 110 -42.29 6.93 -30.07
C GLN A 110 -42.26 5.65 -29.23
N LYS A 111 -41.26 4.82 -29.44
CA LYS A 111 -40.97 3.66 -28.57
C LYS A 111 -39.69 3.90 -27.87
N TRP A 112 -39.73 3.73 -26.59
CA TRP A 112 -38.56 3.91 -25.70
C TRP A 112 -38.13 2.57 -25.15
N GLU A 113 -36.82 2.39 -25.07
CA GLU A 113 -36.16 1.22 -24.45
C GLU A 113 -35.23 1.71 -23.34
N VAL A 114 -35.10 0.89 -22.31
CA VAL A 114 -34.13 1.16 -21.26
C VAL A 114 -32.71 0.93 -21.84
N GLU A 115 -31.92 1.99 -21.89
CA GLU A 115 -30.54 1.92 -22.31
C GLU A 115 -29.65 1.56 -21.14
N LYS A 116 -29.89 2.21 -20.00
CA LYS A 116 -29.07 2.01 -18.80
C LYS A 116 -29.88 2.26 -17.53
N LEU A 117 -29.66 1.43 -16.54
CA LEU A 117 -30.11 1.64 -15.16
C LEU A 117 -28.89 1.56 -14.24
N GLU A 118 -28.55 2.71 -13.68
CA GLU A 118 -27.40 2.85 -12.76
C GLU A 118 -27.90 2.95 -11.32
N ALA A 119 -27.43 2.08 -10.45
CA ALA A 119 -27.68 2.22 -9.03
C ALA A 119 -26.99 3.47 -8.49
N VAL A 120 -27.68 4.24 -7.66
CA VAL A 120 -27.13 5.32 -6.85
C VAL A 120 -27.29 4.89 -5.41
N TYR A 121 -26.23 4.41 -4.80
CA TYR A 121 -26.30 3.87 -3.46
C TYR A 121 -25.42 4.64 -2.49
N LYS A 122 -25.79 4.61 -1.23
CA LYS A 122 -24.99 5.17 -0.16
C LYS A 122 -23.71 4.36 -0.02
N THR A 123 -22.62 5.03 0.14
CA THR A 123 -21.37 4.37 0.61
C THR A 123 -21.54 3.95 2.07
N GLY A 124 -20.84 2.93 2.50
CA GLY A 124 -20.76 2.54 3.89
C GLY A 124 -20.15 3.67 4.75
N SER A 125 -20.27 3.53 6.04
CA SER A 125 -19.77 4.51 7.02
C SER A 125 -18.43 4.13 7.64
N LYS A 126 -17.87 2.97 7.27
CA LYS A 126 -16.59 2.50 7.78
C LYS A 126 -15.45 3.02 6.93
N GLU A 127 -14.36 3.34 7.59
CA GLU A 127 -13.11 3.77 6.98
C GLU A 127 -11.95 3.09 7.68
N ILE A 128 -10.82 2.99 7.02
CA ILE A 128 -9.59 2.44 7.58
C ILE A 128 -8.39 3.19 7.02
N THR A 129 -7.42 3.47 7.89
CA THR A 129 -6.12 3.99 7.52
C THR A 129 -5.04 2.94 7.73
N ILE A 130 -4.17 2.75 6.73
CA ILE A 130 -3.07 1.79 6.82
C ILE A 130 -1.78 2.50 6.48
N THR A 131 -0.83 2.49 7.41
CA THR A 131 0.53 2.99 7.23
C THR A 131 1.47 1.79 7.11
N ALA A 132 2.20 1.68 6.02
CA ALA A 132 3.11 0.56 5.76
C ALA A 132 4.27 1.01 4.85
N PRO A 133 5.40 0.25 4.81
CA PRO A 133 6.44 0.47 3.81
C PRO A 133 5.89 0.39 2.39
N ASP A 134 6.32 1.29 1.51
CA ASP A 134 5.91 1.35 0.10
C ASP A 134 6.32 0.10 -0.71
N THR A 135 7.26 -0.68 -0.16
CA THR A 135 7.67 -1.98 -0.71
C THR A 135 6.74 -3.13 -0.34
N TYR A 136 5.76 -2.90 0.56
CA TYR A 136 4.81 -3.91 1.01
C TYR A 136 3.57 -3.93 0.09
N SER A 137 2.88 -5.05 0.07
CA SER A 137 1.62 -5.21 -0.65
C SER A 137 0.47 -5.30 0.35
N VAL A 138 -0.43 -4.32 0.32
CA VAL A 138 -1.60 -4.24 1.20
C VAL A 138 -2.85 -4.58 0.42
N PHE A 139 -3.70 -5.43 0.98
CA PHE A 139 -4.98 -5.86 0.41
C PHE A 139 -6.11 -5.58 1.39
N ILE A 140 -7.21 -5.08 0.88
CA ILE A 140 -8.49 -4.95 1.57
C ILE A 140 -9.52 -5.79 0.82
N ASN A 141 -10.18 -6.71 1.51
CA ASN A 141 -11.18 -7.62 0.93
C ASN A 141 -10.67 -8.31 -0.35
N ASN A 142 -9.41 -8.78 -0.34
CA ASN A 142 -8.69 -9.38 -1.47
C ASN A 142 -8.36 -8.43 -2.65
N VAL A 143 -8.63 -7.15 -2.53
CA VAL A 143 -8.28 -6.15 -3.55
C VAL A 143 -7.01 -5.42 -3.12
N LYS A 144 -5.98 -5.45 -3.97
CA LYS A 144 -4.72 -4.74 -3.70
C LYS A 144 -4.93 -3.23 -3.72
N LEU A 145 -4.40 -2.54 -2.69
CA LEU A 145 -4.32 -1.08 -2.67
C LEU A 145 -3.30 -0.60 -3.70
N ASP A 146 -3.55 0.55 -4.27
CA ASP A 146 -2.65 1.20 -5.24
C ASP A 146 -2.58 2.73 -5.01
N SER A 147 -2.13 3.48 -6.00
CA SER A 147 -1.95 4.93 -5.88
C SER A 147 -3.25 5.72 -5.64
N ARG A 148 -4.41 5.11 -5.87
CA ARG A 148 -5.73 5.77 -5.68
C ARG A 148 -6.06 5.96 -4.20
N GLU A 149 -5.58 5.07 -3.35
CA GLU A 149 -5.83 5.10 -1.92
C GLU A 149 -4.72 5.82 -1.14
N LEU A 150 -3.62 6.21 -1.79
CA LEU A 150 -2.55 6.96 -1.14
C LEU A 150 -3.01 8.36 -0.76
N THR A 151 -2.78 8.75 0.49
CA THR A 151 -3.05 10.11 0.98
C THR A 151 -2.05 11.15 0.48
N GLY A 152 -0.91 10.72 -0.05
CA GLY A 152 0.24 11.55 -0.41
C GLY A 152 1.19 11.84 0.78
N GLU A 153 0.85 11.38 1.98
CA GLU A 153 1.74 11.47 3.13
C GLU A 153 2.80 10.36 3.07
N THR A 154 4.06 10.74 3.28
CA THR A 154 5.19 9.81 3.38
C THR A 154 6.01 10.12 4.63
N ILE A 155 6.52 9.07 5.29
CA ILE A 155 7.35 9.18 6.48
C ILE A 155 8.69 8.50 6.17
N GLN A 156 9.79 9.21 6.39
CA GLN A 156 11.12 8.64 6.26
C GLN A 156 11.40 7.68 7.43
N ILE A 157 12.11 6.60 7.14
CA ILE A 157 12.55 5.63 8.13
C ILE A 157 13.92 6.08 8.62
N ASP A 158 13.98 6.60 9.84
CA ASP A 158 15.18 7.23 10.41
C ASP A 158 16.41 6.32 10.36
N SER A 159 16.22 5.01 10.59
CA SER A 159 17.32 4.03 10.55
C SER A 159 17.94 3.83 9.17
N LEU A 160 17.26 4.27 8.10
CA LEU A 160 17.74 4.15 6.71
C LEU A 160 18.29 5.47 6.15
N LYS A 161 18.34 6.51 6.96
CA LYS A 161 18.70 7.87 6.53
C LYS A 161 20.02 7.93 5.76
N TYR A 162 21.05 7.24 6.26
CA TYR A 162 22.37 7.28 5.63
C TYR A 162 22.48 6.34 4.43
N ALA A 163 21.70 5.26 4.39
CA ALA A 163 21.64 4.38 3.22
C ALA A 163 21.00 5.11 2.01
N ALA A 164 20.13 6.09 2.26
CA ALA A 164 19.47 6.89 1.23
C ALA A 164 20.44 7.72 0.35
N ASP A 165 21.66 7.96 0.82
CA ASP A 165 22.70 8.64 0.03
C ASP A 165 23.27 7.74 -1.08
N TYR A 166 23.04 6.42 -1.01
CA TYR A 166 23.66 5.42 -1.89
C TYR A 166 22.66 4.64 -2.73
N VAL A 167 21.52 4.28 -2.17
CA VAL A 167 20.45 3.50 -2.84
C VAL A 167 19.08 4.02 -2.51
N ALA A 168 18.08 3.63 -3.29
CA ALA A 168 16.69 3.90 -2.96
C ALA A 168 16.29 3.16 -1.68
N VAL A 169 15.73 3.89 -0.72
CA VAL A 169 15.26 3.33 0.55
C VAL A 169 13.74 3.35 0.61
N PRO A 170 13.09 2.37 1.26
CA PRO A 170 11.65 2.40 1.46
C PRO A 170 11.23 3.57 2.36
N GLN A 171 10.00 4.03 2.15
CA GLN A 171 9.34 5.01 2.99
C GLN A 171 8.04 4.42 3.52
N LEU A 172 7.57 4.89 4.67
CA LEU A 172 6.21 4.56 5.08
C LEU A 172 5.25 5.45 4.30
N VAL A 173 4.28 4.81 3.67
CA VAL A 173 3.19 5.47 2.94
C VAL A 173 1.88 5.22 3.66
N LYS A 174 0.96 6.16 3.54
CA LYS A 174 -0.33 6.10 4.20
C LYS A 174 -1.43 5.91 3.16
N TYR A 175 -2.18 4.84 3.32
CA TYR A 175 -3.39 4.53 2.57
C TYR A 175 -4.61 4.93 3.38
N HIS A 176 -5.65 5.41 2.71
CA HIS A 176 -6.95 5.66 3.32
C HIS A 176 -8.06 5.09 2.42
N VAL A 177 -8.94 4.29 3.02
CA VAL A 177 -10.09 3.70 2.34
C VAL A 177 -11.33 4.02 3.16
N GLU A 178 -12.31 4.62 2.50
CA GLU A 178 -13.60 5.01 3.08
C GLU A 178 -14.76 4.33 2.34
N GLY A 179 -15.95 4.43 2.91
CA GLY A 179 -17.18 3.95 2.28
C GLY A 179 -17.38 2.45 2.35
N LEU A 180 -16.75 1.76 3.31
CA LEU A 180 -16.94 0.35 3.57
C LEU A 180 -18.19 0.10 4.40
N PHE A 181 -18.92 -0.99 4.12
CA PHE A 181 -20.12 -1.35 4.90
C PHE A 181 -19.75 -2.02 6.21
N ASP A 182 -18.81 -2.91 6.17
CA ASP A 182 -18.35 -3.70 7.32
C ASP A 182 -16.86 -3.48 7.60
N GLU A 183 -16.38 -3.99 8.73
CA GLU A 183 -14.95 -4.04 9.02
C GLU A 183 -14.23 -4.86 7.95
N PRO A 184 -13.23 -4.30 7.26
CA PRO A 184 -12.59 -4.97 6.14
C PRO A 184 -11.66 -6.10 6.60
N SER A 185 -11.53 -7.13 5.75
CA SER A 185 -10.45 -8.09 5.86
C SER A 185 -9.18 -7.49 5.28
N VAL A 186 -8.15 -7.29 6.11
CA VAL A 186 -6.86 -6.74 5.68
C VAL A 186 -5.82 -7.86 5.64
N VAL A 187 -5.04 -7.90 4.56
CA VAL A 187 -3.89 -8.80 4.41
C VAL A 187 -2.70 -7.98 3.92
N ILE A 188 -1.57 -8.13 4.58
CA ILE A 188 -0.34 -7.40 4.26
C ILE A 188 0.78 -8.41 4.00
N TYR A 189 1.48 -8.24 2.89
CA TYR A 189 2.67 -9.02 2.55
C TYR A 189 3.89 -8.10 2.52
N ASN A 190 5.01 -8.58 3.08
CA ASN A 190 6.29 -7.89 2.98
C ASN A 190 6.86 -7.97 1.56
N ASN A 191 8.01 -7.36 1.33
CA ASN A 191 8.74 -7.38 0.06
C ASN A 191 9.27 -8.77 -0.35
N GLN A 192 9.23 -9.75 0.54
CA GLN A 192 9.59 -11.15 0.28
C GLN A 192 8.36 -12.03 0.01
N GLY A 193 7.16 -11.46 0.05
CA GLY A 193 5.90 -12.17 -0.16
C GLY A 193 5.40 -12.95 1.07
N GLU A 194 5.95 -12.69 2.26
CA GLU A 194 5.51 -13.30 3.51
C GLU A 194 4.39 -12.46 4.12
N GLN A 195 3.35 -13.12 4.63
CA GLN A 195 2.25 -12.43 5.28
C GLN A 195 2.68 -11.87 6.64
N ILE A 196 2.38 -10.58 6.85
CA ILE A 196 2.70 -9.86 8.08
C ILE A 196 1.52 -9.93 9.05
N MET A 197 1.81 -10.25 10.30
CA MET A 197 0.85 -10.09 11.39
C MET A 197 0.84 -8.63 11.84
N TYR A 198 -0.33 -8.10 12.08
CA TYR A 198 -0.53 -6.74 12.54
C TYR A 198 -1.54 -6.69 13.69
N SER A 199 -1.59 -5.57 14.38
CA SER A 199 -2.68 -5.19 15.27
C SER A 199 -3.22 -3.84 14.86
N ALA A 200 -4.54 -3.68 14.94
CA ALA A 200 -5.19 -2.39 14.75
C ALA A 200 -5.21 -1.62 16.07
N ASP A 201 -5.21 -0.31 15.98
CA ASP A 201 -5.38 0.58 17.12
C ASP A 201 -6.87 0.68 17.56
N GLU A 202 -7.18 1.58 18.48
CA GLU A 202 -8.54 1.80 19.01
C GLU A 202 -9.52 2.32 17.95
N ASN A 203 -9.01 2.91 16.86
CA ASN A 203 -9.80 3.42 15.74
C ASN A 203 -9.95 2.38 14.61
N GLY A 204 -9.24 1.26 14.70
CA GLY A 204 -9.14 0.26 13.65
C GLY A 204 -8.03 0.53 12.65
N ASP A 205 -7.22 1.57 12.83
CA ASP A 205 -6.10 1.91 11.96
C ASP A 205 -4.90 0.98 12.19
N ILE A 206 -4.15 0.71 11.11
CA ILE A 206 -3.04 -0.23 11.12
C ILE A 206 -1.75 0.53 10.80
N THR A 207 -0.72 0.32 11.63
CA THR A 207 0.62 0.85 11.38
C THR A 207 1.65 -0.27 11.39
N ILE A 208 2.38 -0.41 10.29
CA ILE A 208 3.53 -1.30 10.12
C ILE A 208 4.76 -0.41 9.92
N ASP A 209 5.49 -0.18 10.98
CA ASP A 209 6.71 0.64 11.01
C ASP A 209 7.98 -0.20 11.26
N THR A 210 7.81 -1.51 11.40
CA THR A 210 8.87 -2.48 11.65
C THR A 210 9.01 -3.45 10.49
N PHE A 211 10.23 -3.88 10.22
CA PHE A 211 10.53 -4.87 9.19
C PHE A 211 10.72 -6.26 9.82
N THR A 212 10.28 -7.28 9.10
CA THR A 212 10.40 -8.67 9.53
C THR A 212 11.84 -9.16 9.34
N THR A 213 12.35 -9.91 10.31
CA THR A 213 13.63 -10.58 10.19
C THR A 213 13.51 -11.84 9.34
N SER A 214 14.54 -12.13 8.56
CA SER A 214 14.64 -13.29 7.69
C SER A 214 15.84 -14.14 8.03
N ALA A 215 15.91 -15.34 7.48
CA ALA A 215 17.11 -16.15 7.57
C ALA A 215 18.22 -15.57 6.66
N ILE A 216 19.44 -15.47 7.18
CA ILE A 216 20.59 -15.04 6.40
C ILE A 216 21.31 -16.25 5.81
N GLU A 217 21.74 -16.15 4.56
CA GLU A 217 22.55 -17.17 3.92
C GLU A 217 23.95 -17.26 4.53
N SER A 218 24.55 -18.46 4.57
CA SER A 218 25.82 -18.71 5.25
C SER A 218 26.98 -17.91 4.68
N GLU A 219 27.02 -17.72 3.36
CA GLU A 219 28.08 -16.93 2.69
C GLU A 219 28.00 -15.47 3.07
N LEU A 220 26.79 -14.90 3.03
CA LEU A 220 26.53 -13.53 3.44
C LEU A 220 26.83 -13.31 4.93
N SER A 221 26.40 -14.25 5.78
CA SER A 221 26.72 -14.24 7.22
C SER A 221 28.23 -14.22 7.48
N SER A 222 29.01 -15.06 6.75
CA SER A 222 30.46 -15.11 6.86
C SER A 222 31.11 -13.81 6.40
N MET A 223 30.63 -13.21 5.33
CA MET A 223 31.13 -11.92 4.82
C MET A 223 30.91 -10.82 5.86
N VAL A 224 29.69 -10.69 6.38
CA VAL A 224 29.31 -9.67 7.36
C VAL A 224 30.16 -9.77 8.63
N LEU A 225 30.30 -10.98 9.17
CA LEU A 225 31.14 -11.24 10.36
C LEU A 225 32.60 -10.89 10.12
N THR A 226 33.13 -11.25 8.94
CA THR A 226 34.51 -10.93 8.55
C THR A 226 34.74 -9.43 8.46
N ASN A 227 33.81 -8.71 7.81
CA ASN A 227 33.88 -7.25 7.69
C ASN A 227 33.86 -6.57 9.06
N ALA A 228 32.92 -6.98 9.95
CA ALA A 228 32.85 -6.43 11.30
C ALA A 228 34.13 -6.66 12.12
N LYS A 229 34.71 -7.86 12.04
CA LYS A 229 36.00 -8.17 12.68
C LYS A 229 37.17 -7.36 12.10
N ASN A 230 37.24 -7.22 10.76
CA ASN A 230 38.27 -6.44 10.11
C ASN A 230 38.17 -4.96 10.45
N TYR A 231 37.00 -4.42 10.56
CA TYR A 231 36.75 -3.05 11.03
C TYR A 231 37.27 -2.87 12.48
N SER A 232 36.91 -3.77 13.42
CA SER A 232 37.44 -3.76 14.79
C SER A 232 38.97 -3.93 14.82
N ASN A 233 39.53 -4.83 13.99
CA ASN A 233 40.95 -5.06 13.88
C ASN A 233 41.72 -3.83 13.39
N PHE A 234 41.14 -3.03 12.52
CA PHE A 234 41.77 -1.80 12.06
C PHE A 234 42.06 -0.84 13.22
N PHE A 235 41.07 -0.55 14.07
CA PHE A 235 41.16 0.41 15.16
C PHE A 235 42.05 -0.07 16.32
N SER A 236 42.28 -1.36 16.43
CA SER A 236 43.19 -1.95 17.44
C SER A 236 44.58 -2.32 16.88
N ARG A 237 44.82 -2.03 15.59
CA ARG A 237 46.08 -2.30 14.87
C ARG A 237 46.40 -3.80 14.66
N ASP A 238 45.36 -4.60 14.52
CA ASP A 238 45.48 -6.07 14.33
C ASP A 238 45.37 -6.52 12.88
N ILE A 239 45.27 -5.56 11.95
CA ILE A 239 45.26 -5.85 10.52
C ILE A 239 46.50 -5.24 9.85
N GLU A 240 47.14 -6.01 8.98
CA GLU A 240 48.37 -5.59 8.26
C GLU A 240 48.08 -4.38 7.37
N GLY A 241 48.98 -3.40 7.31
CA GLY A 241 48.85 -2.18 6.49
C GLY A 241 47.98 -1.07 7.11
N CYS A 242 47.34 -1.28 8.28
CA CYS A 242 46.49 -0.27 8.91
C CYS A 242 47.19 1.04 9.29
N ARG A 243 48.54 1.00 9.49
CA ARG A 243 49.32 2.20 9.79
C ARG A 243 49.65 3.01 8.55
N GLU A 244 49.76 2.35 7.40
CA GLU A 244 50.11 2.94 6.12
C GLU A 244 48.90 3.61 5.44
N SER A 245 47.77 2.98 5.48
CA SER A 245 46.55 3.46 4.84
C SER A 245 45.27 2.80 5.35
N VAL A 246 44.10 3.24 4.90
CA VAL A 246 42.79 2.59 5.11
C VAL A 246 42.51 1.46 4.12
N ALA A 247 43.42 1.18 3.17
CA ALA A 247 43.25 0.14 2.15
C ALA A 247 42.82 -1.24 2.70
N PRO A 248 43.27 -1.68 3.89
CA PRO A 248 42.85 -2.97 4.44
C PRO A 248 41.35 -3.09 4.72
N ILE A 249 40.64 -1.98 4.86
CA ILE A 249 39.20 -1.94 5.13
C ILE A 249 38.39 -1.23 4.04
N ALA A 250 39.06 -0.59 3.07
CA ALA A 250 38.37 0.24 2.05
C ALA A 250 37.44 -0.59 1.18
N TYR A 251 37.70 -1.88 0.94
CA TYR A 251 36.88 -2.74 0.10
C TYR A 251 35.47 -2.97 0.62
N MET A 252 35.20 -2.71 1.90
CA MET A 252 33.91 -2.92 2.53
C MET A 252 33.03 -1.65 2.59
N PHE A 253 33.53 -0.51 2.11
CA PHE A 253 32.83 0.77 2.17
C PHE A 253 32.75 1.43 0.79
N PRO A 254 31.72 2.25 0.53
CA PRO A 254 31.71 3.11 -0.65
C PRO A 254 32.87 4.13 -0.62
N ASP A 255 33.30 4.58 -1.79
CA ASP A 255 34.25 5.69 -1.90
C ASP A 255 33.70 6.93 -1.15
N ASN A 256 34.58 7.62 -0.41
CA ASN A 256 34.26 8.81 0.39
C ASN A 256 33.22 8.56 1.49
N SER A 257 33.12 7.35 2.01
CA SER A 257 32.22 7.07 3.14
C SER A 257 32.72 7.74 4.42
N TYR A 258 31.78 8.14 5.27
CA TYR A 258 32.08 8.69 6.61
C TYR A 258 33.01 7.76 7.41
N TYR A 259 32.83 6.45 7.30
CA TYR A 259 33.58 5.46 8.07
C TYR A 259 35.04 5.32 7.59
N LEU A 260 35.29 5.49 6.30
CA LEU A 260 36.66 5.58 5.79
C LEU A 260 37.37 6.87 6.21
N GLU A 261 36.67 7.99 6.17
CA GLU A 261 37.21 9.27 6.67
C GLU A 261 37.51 9.20 8.16
N LEU A 262 36.62 8.60 8.94
CA LEU A 262 36.81 8.37 10.38
C LEU A 262 38.05 7.50 10.64
N ALA A 263 38.19 6.39 9.94
CA ALA A 263 39.31 5.48 10.07
C ALA A 263 40.63 6.18 9.70
N GLU A 264 40.64 6.98 8.62
CA GLU A 264 41.80 7.77 8.19
C GLU A 264 42.21 8.81 9.24
N ASN A 265 41.21 9.50 9.84
CA ASN A 265 41.44 10.46 10.93
C ASN A 265 42.04 9.79 12.17
N TYR A 266 41.58 8.60 12.54
CA TYR A 266 42.16 7.84 13.64
C TYR A 266 43.64 7.45 13.35
N ARG A 267 43.92 6.97 12.15
CA ARG A 267 45.26 6.62 11.69
C ARG A 267 46.20 7.82 11.70
N LEU A 268 45.83 8.93 11.06
CA LEU A 268 46.63 10.13 10.91
C LEU A 268 46.98 10.80 12.25
N ASN A 269 46.07 10.70 13.22
CA ASN A 269 46.23 11.30 14.55
C ASN A 269 46.74 10.31 15.60
N ASP A 270 47.13 9.10 15.19
CA ASP A 270 47.60 8.01 16.07
C ASP A 270 46.61 7.70 17.24
N MET A 271 45.29 7.85 16.96
CA MET A 271 44.22 7.66 17.95
C MET A 271 43.72 6.22 17.99
N TRP A 272 44.64 5.30 18.28
CA TRP A 272 44.28 3.88 18.37
C TRP A 272 43.51 3.57 19.66
N MET A 273 42.52 2.71 19.55
CA MET A 273 41.62 2.41 20.67
C MET A 273 42.30 1.64 21.79
N TYR A 274 43.34 0.83 21.46
CA TYR A 274 44.01 -0.03 22.44
C TYR A 274 45.53 0.06 22.37
N SER A 275 46.18 -0.14 23.54
CA SER A 275 47.63 -0.32 23.63
C SER A 275 48.06 -1.63 22.96
N ALA A 276 49.38 -1.82 22.78
CA ALA A 276 49.96 -3.04 22.21
C ALA A 276 49.51 -4.28 23.02
N HIS A 277 49.07 -5.31 22.31
CA HIS A 277 48.53 -6.53 22.87
C HIS A 277 48.91 -7.73 22.00
N GLU A 278 48.71 -8.94 22.53
CA GLU A 278 48.85 -10.19 21.79
C GLU A 278 47.74 -10.31 20.75
N THR A 279 47.89 -11.21 19.78
CA THR A 279 46.87 -11.51 18.79
C THR A 279 45.49 -11.72 19.46
N PRO A 280 44.46 -10.94 19.13
CA PRO A 280 43.17 -11.05 19.81
C PRO A 280 42.46 -12.36 19.49
N VAL A 281 41.63 -12.80 20.43
CA VAL A 281 40.75 -13.96 20.27
C VAL A 281 39.29 -13.49 20.27
N PHE A 282 38.54 -13.84 19.23
CA PHE A 282 37.13 -13.55 19.14
C PHE A 282 36.30 -14.70 19.74
N THR A 283 35.32 -14.36 20.56
CA THR A 283 34.38 -15.29 21.19
C THR A 283 32.94 -14.75 21.07
N ASP A 284 31.97 -15.61 21.35
CA ASP A 284 30.54 -15.27 21.40
C ASP A 284 30.00 -14.65 20.08
N GLU A 285 30.53 -15.14 18.96
CA GLU A 285 30.23 -14.63 17.64
C GLU A 285 28.81 -14.98 17.23
N ALA A 286 28.01 -13.96 16.86
CA ALA A 286 26.66 -14.13 16.37
C ALA A 286 26.37 -13.15 15.24
N VAL A 287 25.60 -13.62 14.25
CA VAL A 287 24.99 -12.83 13.19
C VAL A 287 23.50 -13.10 13.26
N SER A 288 22.69 -12.06 13.48
CA SER A 288 21.28 -12.18 13.78
C SER A 288 20.47 -11.00 13.22
N ASN A 289 19.16 -11.07 13.36
CA ASN A 289 18.23 -9.99 13.01
C ASN A 289 18.48 -9.41 11.61
N TYR A 290 18.63 -10.32 10.62
CA TYR A 290 18.78 -9.97 9.22
C TYR A 290 17.45 -9.46 8.66
N ILE A 291 17.48 -8.26 8.08
CA ILE A 291 16.31 -7.58 7.52
C ILE A 291 16.64 -7.17 6.09
N VAL A 292 15.79 -7.57 5.14
CA VAL A 292 15.86 -7.13 3.74
C VAL A 292 14.84 -6.00 3.53
N TYR A 293 15.31 -4.80 3.20
CA TYR A 293 14.47 -3.64 2.93
C TYR A 293 14.07 -3.55 1.46
N THR A 294 15.06 -3.74 0.58
CA THR A 294 14.90 -3.83 -0.88
C THR A 294 15.85 -4.91 -1.40
N PRO A 295 15.78 -5.30 -2.69
CA PRO A 295 16.78 -6.20 -3.27
C PRO A 295 18.22 -5.69 -3.15
N GLU A 296 18.41 -4.37 -3.01
CA GLU A 296 19.72 -3.69 -2.98
C GLU A 296 20.08 -3.18 -1.57
N LEU A 297 19.28 -3.46 -0.53
CA LEU A 297 19.51 -2.94 0.82
C LEU A 297 19.08 -3.93 1.89
N PHE A 298 19.99 -4.28 2.77
CA PHE A 298 19.70 -5.06 3.97
C PHE A 298 20.41 -4.51 5.21
N SER A 299 19.96 -4.93 6.39
CA SER A 299 20.71 -4.76 7.63
C SER A 299 20.81 -6.07 8.41
N VAL A 300 21.80 -6.13 9.27
CA VAL A 300 22.07 -7.32 10.10
C VAL A 300 22.79 -6.92 11.37
N GLU A 301 22.49 -7.59 12.47
CA GLU A 301 23.20 -7.41 13.73
C GLU A 301 24.38 -8.38 13.83
N VAL A 302 25.52 -7.83 14.23
CA VAL A 302 26.73 -8.62 14.48
C VAL A 302 27.15 -8.41 15.92
N TYR A 303 27.28 -9.51 16.64
CA TYR A 303 27.80 -9.54 18.00
C TYR A 303 29.07 -10.37 18.06
N PHE A 304 30.09 -9.88 18.77
CA PHE A 304 31.24 -10.64 19.19
C PHE A 304 31.96 -9.97 20.37
N VAL A 305 32.75 -10.74 21.09
CA VAL A 305 33.66 -10.27 22.12
C VAL A 305 35.10 -10.47 21.64
N LYS A 306 35.83 -9.37 21.45
CA LYS A 306 37.26 -9.37 21.11
C LYS A 306 38.08 -9.34 22.40
N ASN A 307 38.76 -10.42 22.71
CA ASN A 307 39.60 -10.57 23.91
C ASN A 307 41.05 -10.27 23.56
N MET A 308 41.67 -9.34 24.29
CA MET A 308 43.04 -8.88 24.11
C MET A 308 43.84 -9.01 25.42
N THR A 309 45.08 -9.44 25.34
CA THR A 309 46.02 -9.44 26.47
C THR A 309 47.09 -8.38 26.22
N LEU A 310 47.13 -7.33 27.06
CA LEU A 310 48.09 -6.24 26.90
C LEU A 310 49.52 -6.74 27.14
N THR A 311 50.42 -6.48 26.19
CA THR A 311 51.81 -6.94 26.26
C THR A 311 52.63 -6.30 27.40
N LEU A 312 52.24 -5.07 27.81
CA LEU A 312 52.99 -4.34 28.85
C LEU A 312 52.85 -4.97 30.24
N ASN A 313 51.67 -5.49 30.58
CA ASN A 313 51.35 -5.90 31.96
C ASN A 313 50.50 -7.18 32.07
N GLY A 314 50.19 -7.82 30.96
CA GLY A 314 49.39 -9.05 30.91
C GLY A 314 47.90 -8.84 31.28
N GLN A 315 47.42 -7.61 31.35
CA GLN A 315 46.02 -7.36 31.66
C GLN A 315 45.13 -7.77 30.48
N SER A 316 44.01 -8.41 30.81
CA SER A 316 42.96 -8.69 29.84
C SER A 316 42.14 -7.43 29.55
N ARG A 317 41.81 -7.24 28.29
CA ARG A 317 40.85 -6.23 27.81
C ARG A 317 39.86 -6.89 26.87
N GLN A 318 38.65 -6.40 26.91
CA GLN A 318 37.59 -6.85 26.00
C GLN A 318 37.04 -5.65 25.23
N ASP A 319 36.82 -5.87 23.94
CA ASP A 319 36.03 -4.99 23.08
C ASP A 319 34.80 -5.76 22.63
N ILE A 320 33.63 -5.20 22.93
CA ILE A 320 32.33 -5.83 22.61
C ILE A 320 31.74 -5.11 21.43
N ASN A 321 31.59 -5.83 20.32
CA ASN A 321 30.80 -5.35 19.19
C ASN A 321 29.35 -5.80 19.36
N ASN A 322 28.44 -4.85 19.38
CA ASN A 322 27.01 -5.08 19.30
C ASN A 322 26.44 -4.02 18.35
N THR A 323 26.49 -4.32 17.06
CA THR A 323 26.28 -3.31 16.01
C THR A 323 25.40 -3.86 14.92
N ARG A 324 24.43 -3.07 14.49
CA ARG A 324 23.64 -3.28 13.28
C ARG A 324 24.38 -2.62 12.11
N TYR A 325 24.73 -3.42 11.13
CA TYR A 325 25.37 -3.00 9.89
C TYR A 325 24.32 -2.91 8.78
N TYR A 326 24.36 -1.83 8.02
CA TYR A 326 23.52 -1.61 6.85
C TYR A 326 24.38 -1.77 5.59
N TYR A 327 23.96 -2.66 4.72
CA TYR A 327 24.65 -2.96 3.47
C TYR A 327 23.81 -2.55 2.27
N ALA A 328 24.42 -1.81 1.34
CA ALA A 328 23.84 -1.50 0.04
C ALA A 328 24.62 -2.21 -1.07
N GLU A 329 23.92 -2.71 -2.09
CA GLU A 329 24.55 -3.23 -3.30
C GLU A 329 24.91 -2.07 -4.23
N ILE A 330 26.19 -1.79 -4.36
CA ILE A 330 26.73 -0.71 -5.19
C ILE A 330 27.66 -1.33 -6.24
N ASN A 331 27.33 -1.18 -7.52
CA ASN A 331 28.07 -1.78 -8.64
C ASN A 331 28.26 -3.30 -8.55
N GLY A 332 27.32 -4.00 -7.94
CA GLY A 332 27.36 -5.46 -7.77
C GLY A 332 28.15 -5.95 -6.54
N GLU A 333 28.53 -5.04 -5.65
CA GLU A 333 29.23 -5.36 -4.39
C GLU A 333 28.44 -4.87 -3.19
N TRP A 334 28.37 -5.69 -2.13
CA TRP A 334 27.75 -5.34 -0.87
C TRP A 334 28.69 -4.49 -0.02
N LEU A 335 28.36 -3.20 0.15
CA LEU A 335 29.17 -2.24 0.89
C LEU A 335 28.42 -1.72 2.13
N ILE A 336 29.16 -1.50 3.22
CA ILE A 336 28.63 -0.93 4.47
C ILE A 336 28.35 0.55 4.27
N VAL A 337 27.10 0.95 4.35
CA VAL A 337 26.65 2.33 4.19
C VAL A 337 26.29 2.98 5.52
N ASP A 338 25.96 2.20 6.54
CA ASP A 338 25.75 2.70 7.90
C ASP A 338 26.04 1.63 8.96
N MET A 339 26.35 2.08 10.18
CA MET A 339 26.57 1.26 11.36
C MET A 339 25.91 1.93 12.57
N GLN A 340 25.04 1.20 13.26
CA GLN A 340 24.32 1.70 14.43
C GLN A 340 24.52 0.76 15.63
N SER A 341 24.87 1.33 16.79
CA SER A 341 24.97 0.52 18.02
C SER A 341 23.60 -0.03 18.40
N VAL A 342 23.58 -1.32 18.70
CA VAL A 342 22.37 -1.96 19.26
C VAL A 342 22.39 -1.71 20.76
N THR A 343 21.44 -0.90 21.23
CA THR A 343 21.20 -0.70 22.68
C THR A 343 20.19 -1.72 23.15
N GLU A 344 20.49 -2.38 24.28
CA GLU A 344 19.57 -3.30 24.96
C GLU A 344 18.27 -2.60 25.41
#